data_bd31d18c81114d02b3e3a9e109808947
#
_entry.id   bd31d18c81114d02b3e3a9e109808947
#
_cell.length_a   1.000
_cell.length_b   1.000
_cell.length_c   1.000
_cell.angle_alpha   90.00
_cell.angle_beta   90.00
_cell.angle_gamma   90.00
#
_symmetry.space_group_name_H-M   'P 1'
#
loop_
_entity.id
_entity.type
_entity.pdbx_description
1 polymer ?
#
loop_
_entity_poly.entity_id
_entity_poly.type
_entity_poly.pdbx_seq_one_letter_code
_entity_poly.pdbx_strand_id
1 'polypeptide(L)'
;MNIVENEICIRTLIDDDFPLMLKWLTDERVLEFYDGRDKKYTLESLKKHYTEPWEDEVFRVIIEYNNVPIGYGQIYKMYDELYTDYHYPKTDEIVYGMDQFIGEPNYWSKGIGTRYIKLIFEFLKKERNANAVIL
;
A
#
# COMPACT_ATOMS: atom_id res chain seq x y z
N MET A 1 -7.71 -9.66 0.10
CA MET A 1 -8.20 -8.77 -0.98
C MET A 1 -7.78 -9.34 -2.32
N ASN A 2 -8.63 -9.30 -3.29
CA ASN A 2 -8.30 -9.69 -4.65
C ASN A 2 -9.17 -8.90 -5.62
N ILE A 3 -8.56 -7.95 -6.32
CA ILE A 3 -9.25 -7.08 -7.28
C ILE A 3 -8.56 -7.23 -8.62
N VAL A 4 -9.33 -7.55 -9.65
CA VAL A 4 -8.81 -7.68 -11.02
C VAL A 4 -9.59 -6.76 -11.93
N GLU A 5 -8.90 -5.91 -12.67
CA GLU A 5 -9.48 -5.05 -13.70
C GLU A 5 -8.49 -4.91 -14.85
N ASN A 6 -8.83 -5.49 -15.98
CA ASN A 6 -7.97 -5.49 -17.18
C ASN A 6 -6.56 -6.02 -16.84
N GLU A 7 -5.51 -5.22 -17.05
CA GLU A 7 -4.12 -5.63 -16.80
C GLU A 7 -3.74 -5.60 -15.31
N ILE A 8 -4.52 -4.95 -14.47
CA ILE A 8 -4.18 -4.73 -13.05
C ILE A 8 -4.79 -5.81 -12.18
N CYS A 9 -3.97 -6.40 -11.32
CA CYS A 9 -4.42 -7.26 -10.24
C CYS A 9 -3.86 -6.73 -8.91
N ILE A 10 -4.74 -6.60 -7.92
CA ILE A 10 -4.38 -6.21 -6.56
C ILE A 10 -4.68 -7.42 -5.68
N ARG A 11 -3.66 -8.00 -5.10
CA ARG A 11 -3.79 -9.22 -4.29
C ARG A 11 -3.10 -9.08 -2.95
N THR A 12 -3.50 -9.91 -2.00
CA THR A 12 -2.87 -9.91 -0.68
C THR A 12 -1.38 -10.27 -0.77
N LEU A 13 -0.56 -9.54 0.00
CA LEU A 13 0.85 -9.84 0.20
C LEU A 13 1.01 -11.22 0.83
N ILE A 14 1.91 -12.03 0.30
CA ILE A 14 2.28 -13.33 0.86
C ILE A 14 3.78 -13.38 1.15
N ASP A 15 4.21 -14.37 1.92
CA ASP A 15 5.61 -14.48 2.34
C ASP A 15 6.58 -14.55 1.15
N ASP A 16 6.18 -15.19 0.07
CA ASP A 16 7.01 -15.31 -1.14
C ASP A 16 7.28 -13.97 -1.84
N ASP A 17 6.56 -12.91 -1.49
CA ASP A 17 6.75 -11.58 -2.07
C ASP A 17 7.91 -10.81 -1.45
N PHE A 18 8.37 -11.18 -0.25
CA PHE A 18 9.36 -10.38 0.46
C PHE A 18 10.71 -10.24 -0.25
N PRO A 19 11.26 -11.26 -0.91
CA PRO A 19 12.50 -11.05 -1.68
C PRO A 19 12.38 -9.96 -2.73
N LEU A 20 11.24 -9.89 -3.42
CA LEU A 20 10.98 -8.85 -4.42
C LEU A 20 10.79 -7.48 -3.76
N MET A 21 10.09 -7.42 -2.64
CA MET A 21 9.97 -6.18 -1.88
C MET A 21 11.33 -5.67 -1.40
N LEU A 22 12.20 -6.57 -0.99
CA LEU A 22 13.56 -6.20 -0.58
C LEU A 22 14.33 -5.57 -1.75
N LYS A 23 14.22 -6.16 -2.95
CA LYS A 23 14.80 -5.58 -4.17
C LYS A 23 14.30 -4.15 -4.38
N TRP A 24 12.99 -3.92 -4.27
CA TRP A 24 12.41 -2.59 -4.45
C TRP A 24 12.88 -1.60 -3.39
N LEU A 25 12.90 -2.01 -2.13
CA LEU A 25 13.20 -1.13 -1.00
C LEU A 25 14.70 -1.00 -0.70
N THR A 26 15.54 -1.58 -1.55
CA THR A 26 16.98 -1.32 -1.60
C THR A 26 17.39 -0.56 -2.87
N ASP A 27 16.44 -0.26 -3.75
CA ASP A 27 16.67 0.58 -4.93
C ASP A 27 16.53 2.05 -4.53
N GLU A 28 17.62 2.81 -4.67
CA GLU A 28 17.65 4.22 -4.27
C GLU A 28 16.60 5.07 -5.00
N ARG A 29 16.26 4.71 -6.21
CA ARG A 29 15.23 5.44 -6.98
C ARG A 29 13.85 5.28 -6.34
N VAL A 30 13.55 4.09 -5.83
CA VAL A 30 12.30 3.82 -5.11
C VAL A 30 12.29 4.52 -3.76
N LEU A 31 13.37 4.40 -3.00
CA LEU A 31 13.49 4.99 -1.66
C LEU A 31 13.41 6.51 -1.67
N GLU A 32 13.81 7.15 -2.76
CA GLU A 32 13.69 8.61 -2.90
C GLU A 32 12.23 9.08 -2.77
N PHE A 33 11.28 8.28 -3.23
CA PHE A 33 9.86 8.61 -3.20
C PHE A 33 9.07 7.85 -2.14
N TYR A 34 9.72 6.91 -1.44
CA TYR A 34 9.08 6.10 -0.41
C TYR A 34 10.10 5.73 0.67
N ASP A 35 9.79 5.96 1.94
CA ASP A 35 10.61 5.70 3.13
C ASP A 35 11.93 6.47 3.23
N GLY A 36 12.43 7.05 2.15
CA GLY A 36 13.70 7.76 2.14
C GLY A 36 14.92 6.85 2.00
N ARG A 37 16.04 7.41 1.51
CA ARG A 37 17.25 6.66 1.16
C ARG A 37 18.05 6.14 2.35
N ASP A 38 17.78 6.64 3.54
CA ASP A 38 18.45 6.21 4.77
C ASP A 38 17.88 4.93 5.36
N LYS A 39 16.77 4.43 4.84
CA LYS A 39 16.22 3.15 5.25
C LYS A 39 17.08 2.00 4.77
N LYS A 40 17.44 1.10 5.69
CA LYS A 40 18.29 -0.07 5.41
C LYS A 40 17.55 -1.33 5.86
N TYR A 41 16.92 -2.01 4.93
CA TYR A 41 16.24 -3.26 5.25
C TYR A 41 17.12 -4.47 4.99
N THR A 42 17.04 -5.45 5.90
CA THR A 42 17.40 -6.83 5.63
C THR A 42 16.10 -7.59 5.36
N LEU A 43 16.19 -8.82 4.86
CA LEU A 43 14.99 -9.63 4.65
C LEU A 43 14.22 -9.81 5.96
N GLU A 44 14.93 -10.07 7.06
CA GLU A 44 14.33 -10.26 8.37
C GLU A 44 13.62 -9.00 8.87
N SER A 45 14.28 -7.84 8.82
CA SER A 45 13.71 -6.59 9.28
C SER A 45 12.54 -6.15 8.41
N LEU A 46 12.60 -6.43 7.11
CA LEU A 46 11.52 -6.16 6.17
C LEU A 46 10.28 -6.98 6.50
N LYS A 47 10.44 -8.29 6.70
CA LYS A 47 9.32 -9.15 7.09
C LYS A 47 8.69 -8.69 8.39
N LYS A 48 9.50 -8.35 9.38
CA LYS A 48 9.01 -7.86 10.66
C LYS A 48 8.17 -6.60 10.49
N HIS A 49 8.69 -5.63 9.73
CA HIS A 49 8.02 -4.35 9.52
C HIS A 49 6.68 -4.52 8.80
N TYR A 50 6.64 -5.33 7.75
CA TYR A 50 5.44 -5.49 6.93
C TYR A 50 4.50 -6.61 7.37
N THR A 51 4.71 -7.16 8.57
CA THR A 51 3.78 -8.10 9.22
C THR A 51 3.37 -7.62 10.60
N GLU A 52 3.71 -6.40 11.00
CA GLU A 52 3.33 -5.85 12.31
C GLU A 52 1.82 -5.81 12.46
N PRO A 53 1.30 -6.16 13.65
CA PRO A 53 -0.14 -6.06 13.92
C PRO A 53 -0.63 -4.62 13.78
N TRP A 54 -1.88 -4.48 13.37
CA TRP A 54 -2.56 -3.19 13.27
C TRP A 54 -3.75 -3.18 14.22
N GLU A 55 -4.08 -2.02 14.82
CA GLU A 55 -5.16 -1.92 15.80
C GLU A 55 -6.54 -2.20 15.22
N ASP A 56 -6.72 -1.96 13.94
CA ASP A 56 -7.98 -2.19 13.24
C ASP A 56 -7.67 -2.90 11.91
N GLU A 57 -8.53 -2.75 10.92
CA GLU A 57 -8.35 -3.42 9.63
C GLU A 57 -7.16 -2.84 8.85
N VAL A 58 -6.34 -3.72 8.30
CA VAL A 58 -5.26 -3.36 7.38
C VAL A 58 -5.20 -4.37 6.24
N PHE A 59 -5.02 -3.85 5.03
CA PHE A 59 -4.74 -4.66 3.85
C PHE A 59 -3.34 -4.34 3.37
N ARG A 60 -2.50 -5.36 3.25
CA ARG A 60 -1.18 -5.25 2.64
C ARG A 60 -1.24 -6.02 1.33
N VAL A 61 -0.98 -5.33 0.24
CA VAL A 61 -1.25 -5.87 -1.10
C VAL A 61 -0.07 -5.69 -2.03
N ILE A 62 0.00 -6.59 -3.01
CA ILE A 62 0.90 -6.50 -4.16
C ILE A 62 0.09 -6.03 -5.36
N ILE A 63 0.67 -5.12 -6.12
CA ILE A 63 0.10 -4.61 -7.36
C ILE A 63 0.79 -5.35 -8.51
N GLU A 64 -0.01 -6.04 -9.34
CA GLU A 64 0.48 -6.72 -10.54
C GLU A 64 -0.03 -6.02 -11.78
N TYR A 65 0.79 -5.99 -12.82
CA TYR A 65 0.42 -5.50 -14.13
C TYR A 65 0.79 -6.55 -15.16
N ASN A 66 -0.19 -7.06 -15.92
CA ASN A 66 -0.01 -8.20 -16.83
C ASN A 66 0.68 -9.39 -16.15
N ASN A 67 0.21 -9.73 -14.94
CA ASN A 67 0.73 -10.84 -14.12
C ASN A 67 2.17 -10.64 -13.61
N VAL A 68 2.71 -9.43 -13.70
CA VAL A 68 4.05 -9.11 -13.19
C VAL A 68 3.89 -8.25 -11.94
N PRO A 69 4.40 -8.70 -10.76
CA PRO A 69 4.40 -7.87 -9.57
C PRO A 69 5.26 -6.62 -9.78
N ILE A 70 4.68 -5.45 -9.57
CA ILE A 70 5.38 -4.18 -9.82
C ILE A 70 5.35 -3.22 -8.63
N GLY A 71 4.52 -3.46 -7.63
CA GLY A 71 4.39 -2.52 -6.53
C GLY A 71 3.69 -3.06 -5.32
N TYR A 72 3.62 -2.22 -4.30
CA TYR A 72 3.06 -2.54 -3.00
C TYR A 72 2.09 -1.45 -2.57
N GLY A 73 1.07 -1.85 -1.84
CA GLY A 73 0.14 -0.91 -1.21
C GLY A 73 -0.24 -1.37 0.19
N GLN A 74 -0.56 -0.40 1.04
CA GLN A 74 -1.09 -0.64 2.36
C GLN A 74 -2.31 0.25 2.56
N ILE A 75 -3.41 -0.38 2.95
CA ILE A 75 -4.68 0.31 3.18
C ILE A 75 -5.08 0.01 4.62
N TYR A 76 -5.27 1.04 5.42
CA TYR A 76 -5.49 0.87 6.85
C TYR A 76 -6.66 1.72 7.33
N LYS A 77 -7.46 1.13 8.22
CA LYS A 77 -8.55 1.85 8.84
C LYS A 77 -8.00 2.77 9.92
N MET A 78 -8.45 4.01 9.94
CA MET A 78 -8.08 4.96 10.99
C MET A 78 -8.69 4.55 12.31
N TYR A 79 -7.91 4.63 13.39
CA TYR A 79 -8.35 4.41 14.75
C TYR A 79 -7.95 5.60 15.64
N ASP A 80 -8.45 5.64 16.87
CA ASP A 80 -8.39 6.86 17.71
C ASP A 80 -7.01 7.50 17.80
N GLU A 81 -5.96 6.73 18.07
CA GLU A 81 -4.61 7.26 18.21
C GLU A 81 -4.06 7.85 16.89
N LEU A 82 -4.45 7.27 15.75
CA LEU A 82 -4.00 7.77 14.45
C LEU A 82 -4.59 9.14 14.11
N TYR A 83 -5.81 9.41 14.53
CA TYR A 83 -6.39 10.75 14.31
C TYR A 83 -5.55 11.82 14.97
N THR A 84 -5.05 11.54 16.17
CA THR A 84 -4.15 12.45 16.89
C THR A 84 -2.78 12.56 16.17
N ASP A 85 -2.18 11.42 15.83
CA ASP A 85 -0.85 11.36 15.20
C ASP A 85 -0.81 12.09 13.86
N TYR A 86 -1.90 12.01 13.09
CA TYR A 86 -1.98 12.63 11.75
C TYR A 86 -2.58 14.04 11.79
N HIS A 87 -2.89 14.55 12.99
CA HIS A 87 -3.55 15.85 13.15
C HIS A 87 -4.84 15.96 12.34
N TYR A 88 -5.56 14.85 12.21
CA TYR A 88 -6.80 14.78 11.47
C TYR A 88 -7.99 14.83 12.46
N PRO A 89 -9.00 15.67 12.19
CA PRO A 89 -10.14 15.76 13.12
C PRO A 89 -10.86 14.42 13.25
N LYS A 90 -11.03 13.96 14.49
CA LYS A 90 -11.80 12.75 14.73
C LYS A 90 -13.27 13.02 14.48
N THR A 91 -13.91 12.14 13.72
CA THR A 91 -15.33 12.20 13.40
C THR A 91 -15.94 10.81 13.58
N ASP A 92 -17.28 10.72 13.43
CA ASP A 92 -17.97 9.43 13.40
C ASP A 92 -17.88 8.75 12.03
N GLU A 93 -17.17 9.37 11.09
CA GLU A 93 -17.00 8.84 9.75
C GLU A 93 -16.03 7.66 9.73
N ILE A 94 -16.20 6.80 8.74
CA ILE A 94 -15.27 5.70 8.45
C ILE A 94 -14.19 6.24 7.53
N VAL A 95 -12.95 6.31 8.03
CA VAL A 95 -11.82 6.87 7.31
C VAL A 95 -10.71 5.83 7.18
N TYR A 96 -10.17 5.72 5.98
CA TYR A 96 -9.02 4.86 5.69
C TYR A 96 -7.84 5.70 5.22
N GLY A 97 -6.64 5.21 5.47
CA GLY A 97 -5.41 5.77 4.91
C GLY A 97 -4.81 4.81 3.89
N MET A 98 -3.98 5.34 3.00
CA MET A 98 -3.29 4.55 1.97
C MET A 98 -1.85 5.02 1.81
N ASP A 99 -0.95 4.04 1.70
CA ASP A 99 0.42 4.25 1.27
C ASP A 99 0.71 3.25 0.15
N GLN A 100 1.42 3.66 -0.88
CA GLN A 100 1.73 2.79 -2.01
C GLN A 100 2.98 3.25 -2.74
N PHE A 101 3.61 2.31 -3.42
CA PHE A 101 4.70 2.62 -4.34
C PHE A 101 4.74 1.63 -5.50
N ILE A 102 5.21 2.09 -6.65
CA ILE A 102 5.57 1.22 -7.77
C ILE A 102 7.08 0.97 -7.65
N GLY A 103 7.46 -0.30 -7.42
CA GLY A 103 8.84 -0.68 -7.17
C GLY A 103 9.66 -0.97 -8.43
N GLU A 104 9.00 -1.04 -9.58
CA GLU A 104 9.66 -1.25 -10.88
C GLU A 104 9.65 0.06 -11.68
N PRO A 105 10.79 0.76 -11.76
CA PRO A 105 10.82 2.09 -12.39
C PRO A 105 10.34 2.13 -13.84
N ASN A 106 10.45 1.02 -14.56
CA ASN A 106 9.98 0.93 -15.95
C ASN A 106 8.45 1.11 -16.08
N TYR A 107 7.72 1.00 -14.98
CA TYR A 107 6.26 1.16 -14.97
C TYR A 107 5.83 2.53 -14.46
N TRP A 108 6.78 3.41 -14.16
CA TRP A 108 6.46 4.76 -13.72
C TRP A 108 5.92 5.62 -14.86
N SER A 109 5.14 6.65 -14.52
CA SER A 109 4.58 7.63 -15.46
C SER A 109 3.67 7.03 -16.51
N LYS A 110 3.03 5.90 -16.21
CA LYS A 110 2.07 5.22 -17.09
C LYS A 110 0.64 5.25 -16.56
N GLY A 111 0.41 5.96 -15.47
CA GLY A 111 -0.92 6.08 -14.87
C GLY A 111 -1.37 4.87 -14.07
N ILE A 112 -0.50 3.87 -13.84
CA ILE A 112 -0.86 2.66 -13.12
C ILE A 112 -1.19 2.96 -11.67
N GLY A 113 -0.38 3.78 -11.01
CA GLY A 113 -0.63 4.19 -9.62
C GLY A 113 -1.98 4.88 -9.45
N THR A 114 -2.34 5.75 -10.38
CA THR A 114 -3.64 6.43 -10.38
C THR A 114 -4.79 5.43 -10.54
N ARG A 115 -4.65 4.47 -11.44
CA ARG A 115 -5.65 3.41 -11.62
C ARG A 115 -5.80 2.56 -10.38
N TYR A 116 -4.69 2.21 -9.73
CA TYR A 116 -4.67 1.48 -8.46
C TYR A 116 -5.45 2.24 -7.38
N ILE A 117 -5.16 3.52 -7.21
CA ILE A 117 -5.82 4.36 -6.20
C ILE A 117 -7.35 4.39 -6.44
N LYS A 118 -7.76 4.56 -7.69
CA LYS A 118 -9.20 4.57 -8.03
C LYS A 118 -9.87 3.24 -7.69
N LEU A 119 -9.22 2.12 -7.97
CA LEU A 119 -9.75 0.80 -7.66
C LEU A 119 -9.91 0.60 -6.15
N ILE A 120 -8.94 1.05 -5.36
CA ILE A 120 -9.02 0.96 -3.90
C ILE A 120 -10.13 1.89 -3.37
N PHE A 121 -10.27 3.10 -3.90
CA PHE A 121 -11.35 4.00 -3.50
C PHE A 121 -12.72 3.37 -3.73
N GLU A 122 -12.93 2.77 -4.89
CA GLU A 122 -14.19 2.09 -5.21
C GLU A 122 -14.44 0.91 -4.26
N PHE A 123 -13.41 0.13 -3.97
CA PHE A 123 -13.50 -0.99 -3.03
C PHE A 123 -13.90 -0.49 -1.63
N LEU A 124 -13.22 0.52 -1.12
CA LEU A 124 -13.47 1.04 0.22
C LEU A 124 -14.87 1.66 0.34
N LYS A 125 -15.32 2.37 -0.69
CA LYS A 125 -16.65 2.95 -0.72
C LYS A 125 -17.72 1.86 -0.74
N LYS A 126 -17.57 0.87 -1.60
CA LYS A 126 -18.57 -0.17 -1.83
C LYS A 126 -18.60 -1.23 -0.74
N GLU A 127 -17.42 -1.71 -0.33
CA GLU A 127 -17.30 -2.87 0.56
C GLU A 127 -17.10 -2.50 2.03
N ARG A 128 -16.72 -1.26 2.33
CA ARG A 128 -16.43 -0.80 3.69
C ARG A 128 -17.20 0.44 4.09
N ASN A 129 -18.00 1.00 3.20
CA ASN A 129 -18.77 2.24 3.45
C ASN A 129 -17.86 3.40 3.89
N ALA A 130 -16.66 3.47 3.38
CA ALA A 130 -15.72 4.52 3.74
C ALA A 130 -16.25 5.89 3.30
N ASN A 131 -16.11 6.88 4.18
CA ASN A 131 -16.54 8.26 3.93
C ASN A 131 -15.40 9.10 3.36
N ALA A 132 -14.15 8.76 3.73
CA ALA A 132 -12.97 9.50 3.31
C ALA A 132 -11.75 8.60 3.27
N VAL A 133 -10.77 8.98 2.46
CA VAL A 133 -9.46 8.32 2.37
C VAL A 133 -8.38 9.38 2.45
N ILE A 134 -7.37 9.14 3.29
CA ILE A 134 -6.18 9.97 3.43
C ILE A 134 -5.05 9.35 2.62
N LEU A 135 -4.44 10.15 1.76
CA LEU A 135 -3.28 9.72 0.96
C LEU A 135 -1.97 10.22 1.55
#